data_036d63956ab3b47e729f81b68cb9bb41
#
_entry.id   036d63956ab3b47e729f81b68cb9bb41
#
_cell.length_a   1.000
_cell.length_b   1.000
_cell.length_c   1.000
_cell.angle_alpha   90.00
_cell.angle_beta   90.00
_cell.angle_gamma   90.00
#
_symmetry.space_group_name_H-M   'P 1'
#
loop_
_entity.id
_entity.type
_entity.pdbx_description
1 polymer ?
#
loop_
_entity_poly.entity_id
_entity_poly.type
_entity_poly.pdbx_seq_one_letter_code
_entity_poly.pdbx_strand_id
1 'polypeptide(L)'
;MNTTSTADISFMLLIFFLVASSMDDIDKVMPRQLPPPEESTQVQELVVKQRNALVLKLDADNRLTCNDEVITTEALTERVEEFVANAKNDPSLPEKSRREVNLFGLCEVSDKHVIMIEADSKATYDAYFQMQNAIARGYMHLRNQLAMQHFGRPLTKCTPEEREAIQMVYPQRISDRSETEEGGEQ
;
A
#
# COMPACT_ATOMS: atom_id res chain seq x y z
N MET A 1 9.11 38.30 40.79
CA MET A 1 9.13 37.24 39.76
C MET A 1 8.18 37.67 38.63
N ASN A 2 8.67 37.77 37.39
CA ASN A 2 7.86 38.27 36.27
C ASN A 2 6.89 37.17 35.80
N THR A 3 5.66 37.24 36.25
CA THR A 3 4.56 36.35 35.83
C THR A 3 4.24 36.46 34.33
N THR A 4 4.58 37.57 33.69
CA THR A 4 4.39 37.80 32.23
C THR A 4 5.28 36.88 31.39
N SER A 5 6.51 36.58 31.83
CA SER A 5 7.43 35.71 31.10
C SER A 5 7.00 34.24 31.17
N THR A 6 6.40 33.80 32.27
CA THR A 6 5.89 32.42 32.45
C THR A 6 4.64 32.19 31.62
N ALA A 7 3.78 33.21 31.50
CA ALA A 7 2.58 33.13 30.68
C ALA A 7 2.91 33.02 29.18
N ASP A 8 3.93 33.74 28.73
CA ASP A 8 4.38 33.69 27.32
C ASP A 8 4.95 32.32 26.95
N ILE A 9 5.80 31.75 27.83
CA ILE A 9 6.32 30.38 27.63
C ILE A 9 5.19 29.34 27.60
N SER A 10 4.22 29.47 28.49
CA SER A 10 3.05 28.55 28.52
C SER A 10 2.19 28.67 27.27
N PHE A 11 2.03 29.89 26.74
CA PHE A 11 1.29 30.14 25.51
C PHE A 11 2.04 29.57 24.28
N MET A 12 3.35 29.76 24.20
CA MET A 12 4.18 29.20 23.13
C MET A 12 4.16 27.66 23.15
N LEU A 13 4.22 27.04 24.33
CA LEU A 13 4.09 25.60 24.49
C LEU A 13 2.70 25.11 24.04
N LEU A 14 1.64 25.84 24.37
CA LEU A 14 0.28 25.49 23.95
C LEU A 14 0.13 25.52 22.42
N ILE A 15 0.65 26.56 21.77
CA ILE A 15 0.64 26.65 20.29
C ILE A 15 1.50 25.54 19.68
N PHE A 16 2.67 25.25 20.26
CA PHE A 16 3.52 24.16 19.79
C PHE A 16 2.80 22.81 19.84
N PHE A 17 2.15 22.47 20.95
CA PHE A 17 1.38 21.24 21.06
C PHE A 17 0.15 21.22 20.16
N LEU A 18 -0.49 22.35 19.92
CA LEU A 18 -1.61 22.44 19.00
C LEU A 18 -1.21 22.18 17.56
N VAL A 19 -0.05 22.72 17.14
CA VAL A 19 0.51 22.47 15.80
C VAL A 19 1.04 21.04 15.70
N ALA A 20 1.75 20.53 16.72
CA ALA A 20 2.27 19.17 16.74
C ALA A 20 1.15 18.11 16.69
N SER A 21 0.04 18.33 17.42
CA SER A 21 -1.10 17.39 17.40
C SER A 21 -1.92 17.45 16.11
N SER A 22 -1.89 18.54 15.35
CA SER A 22 -2.56 18.61 14.04
C SER A 22 -1.77 17.92 12.92
N MET A 23 -0.50 17.56 13.14
CA MET A 23 0.32 16.79 12.18
C MET A 23 -0.01 15.29 12.18
N ASP A 24 -0.63 14.76 13.24
CA ASP A 24 -0.98 13.33 13.34
C ASP A 24 -2.02 12.85 12.31
N ASP A 25 -2.77 13.75 11.69
CA ASP A 25 -3.78 13.39 10.70
C ASP A 25 -3.24 13.25 9.26
N ILE A 26 -1.99 13.67 9.00
CA ILE A 26 -1.40 13.61 7.65
C ILE A 26 -0.73 12.25 7.41
N ASP A 27 -0.24 11.60 8.47
CA ASP A 27 0.49 10.32 8.36
C ASP A 27 -0.42 9.07 8.30
N LYS A 28 -1.73 9.23 8.45
CA LYS A 28 -2.68 8.10 8.35
C LYS A 28 -3.04 7.68 6.92
N VAL A 29 -2.32 8.21 5.92
CA VAL A 29 -2.63 7.92 4.51
C VAL A 29 -2.16 6.52 4.08
N MET A 30 -1.28 5.87 4.82
CA MET A 30 -0.86 4.49 4.55
C MET A 30 -0.61 3.71 5.85
N PRO A 31 -1.61 3.04 6.43
CA PRO A 31 -1.32 1.99 7.38
C PRO A 31 -0.67 0.83 6.60
N ARG A 32 0.64 0.85 6.50
CA ARG A 32 1.41 -0.35 6.15
C ARG A 32 1.29 -1.26 7.36
N GLN A 33 0.39 -2.23 7.29
CA GLN A 33 0.36 -3.31 8.25
C GLN A 33 1.66 -4.09 8.09
N LEU A 34 2.61 -3.81 8.99
CA LEU A 34 3.71 -4.74 9.22
C LEU A 34 3.08 -6.07 9.63
N PRO A 35 3.47 -7.20 9.03
CA PRO A 35 3.03 -8.50 9.52
C PRO A 35 3.34 -8.58 11.02
N PRO A 36 2.45 -9.13 11.85
CA PRO A 36 2.77 -9.39 13.24
C PRO A 36 4.05 -10.26 13.29
N PRO A 37 4.94 -10.07 14.28
CA PRO A 37 6.12 -10.92 14.44
C PRO A 37 5.64 -12.37 14.51
N GLU A 38 5.97 -13.15 13.49
CA GLU A 38 5.62 -14.57 13.45
C GLU A 38 6.39 -15.27 14.55
N GLU A 39 5.67 -15.72 15.59
CA GLU A 39 6.15 -16.82 16.40
C GLU A 39 6.42 -17.98 15.43
N SER A 40 7.64 -18.44 15.43
CA SER A 40 8.20 -19.52 14.63
C SER A 40 7.26 -20.71 14.51
N THR A 41 6.41 -20.74 13.52
CA THR A 41 5.64 -21.91 13.16
C THR A 41 5.62 -22.02 11.64
N GLN A 42 6.49 -22.91 11.15
CA GLN A 42 6.51 -23.48 9.79
C GLN A 42 6.42 -22.44 8.67
N VAL A 43 7.56 -22.23 8.03
CA VAL A 43 7.66 -21.70 6.66
C VAL A 43 6.82 -22.63 5.76
N GLN A 44 5.51 -22.44 5.75
CA GLN A 44 4.74 -22.79 4.59
C GLN A 44 5.20 -21.79 3.53
N GLU A 45 6.12 -22.23 2.68
CA GLU A 45 6.28 -21.64 1.37
C GLU A 45 4.88 -21.62 0.76
N LEU A 46 4.20 -20.48 0.93
CA LEU A 46 3.01 -20.18 0.16
C LEU A 46 3.50 -20.12 -1.28
N VAL A 47 3.39 -21.24 -1.98
CA VAL A 47 3.56 -21.27 -3.44
C VAL A 47 2.50 -20.33 -3.99
N VAL A 48 2.87 -19.06 -4.10
CA VAL A 48 2.01 -18.05 -4.72
C VAL A 48 1.85 -18.51 -6.15
N LYS A 49 0.62 -18.85 -6.54
CA LYS A 49 0.35 -19.20 -7.93
C LYS A 49 0.86 -18.06 -8.80
N GLN A 50 1.59 -18.36 -9.84
CA GLN A 50 2.24 -17.37 -10.71
C GLN A 50 1.30 -16.24 -11.15
N ARG A 51 0.03 -16.56 -11.41
CA ARG A 51 -1.00 -15.58 -11.77
C ARG A 51 -1.37 -14.60 -10.65
N ASN A 52 -1.06 -14.93 -9.39
CA ASN A 52 -1.36 -14.11 -8.22
C ASN A 52 -0.21 -13.18 -7.85
N ALA A 53 0.94 -13.28 -8.54
CA ALA A 53 2.13 -12.46 -8.30
C ALA A 53 2.33 -11.45 -9.42
N LEU A 54 2.50 -10.19 -9.06
CA LEU A 54 2.99 -9.15 -9.94
C LEU A 54 4.41 -8.81 -9.51
N VAL A 55 5.39 -9.16 -10.34
CA VAL A 55 6.80 -8.95 -10.03
C VAL A 55 7.26 -7.63 -10.65
N LEU A 56 7.68 -6.71 -9.79
CA LEU A 56 8.24 -5.42 -10.17
C LEU A 56 9.72 -5.43 -9.86
N LYS A 57 10.55 -5.15 -10.87
CA LYS A 57 12.00 -5.06 -10.69
C LYS A 57 12.46 -3.66 -11.06
N LEU A 58 13.30 -3.10 -10.21
CA LEU A 58 13.97 -1.83 -10.44
C LEU A 58 15.48 -2.09 -10.52
N ASP A 59 16.07 -1.90 -11.69
CA ASP A 59 17.48 -2.16 -11.91
C ASP A 59 18.39 -0.99 -11.46
N ALA A 60 19.70 -1.22 -11.50
CA ALA A 60 20.71 -0.22 -11.15
C ALA A 60 20.67 1.05 -12.03
N ASP A 61 20.11 0.96 -13.25
CA ASP A 61 19.93 2.06 -14.18
C ASP A 61 18.58 2.77 -14.02
N ASN A 62 17.83 2.44 -12.93
CA ASN A 62 16.48 2.94 -12.65
C ASN A 62 15.42 2.54 -13.69
N ARG A 63 15.64 1.46 -14.41
CA ARG A 63 14.63 0.92 -15.32
C ARG A 63 13.66 0.06 -14.51
N LEU A 64 12.39 0.38 -14.67
CA LEU A 64 11.30 -0.37 -14.05
C LEU A 64 10.78 -1.42 -15.02
N THR A 65 10.70 -2.66 -14.56
CA THR A 65 10.07 -3.75 -15.30
C THR A 65 8.93 -4.36 -14.48
N CYS A 66 7.92 -4.83 -15.17
CA CYS A 66 6.76 -5.52 -14.62
C CYS A 66 6.61 -6.86 -15.34
N ASN A 67 6.78 -7.97 -14.63
CA ASN A 67 6.82 -9.32 -15.21
C ASN A 67 7.75 -9.39 -16.44
N ASP A 68 8.97 -8.82 -16.30
CA ASP A 68 10.04 -8.75 -17.30
C ASP A 68 9.76 -7.83 -18.51
N GLU A 69 8.65 -7.07 -18.53
CA GLU A 69 8.38 -6.02 -19.51
C GLU A 69 8.74 -4.64 -18.95
N VAL A 70 9.48 -3.82 -19.73
CA VAL A 70 9.78 -2.45 -19.31
C VAL A 70 8.52 -1.61 -19.30
N ILE A 71 8.25 -0.93 -18.18
CA ILE A 71 7.03 -0.16 -17.97
C ILE A 71 7.34 1.23 -17.40
N THR A 72 6.49 2.21 -17.71
CA THR A 72 6.54 3.54 -17.09
C THR A 72 5.74 3.56 -15.79
N THR A 73 6.00 4.55 -14.93
CA THR A 73 5.26 4.70 -13.66
C THR A 73 3.76 4.96 -13.87
N GLU A 74 3.39 5.64 -14.97
CA GLU A 74 1.99 5.87 -15.33
C GLU A 74 1.30 4.58 -15.72
N ALA A 75 1.92 3.81 -16.62
CA ALA A 75 1.41 2.52 -17.06
C ALA A 75 1.40 1.48 -15.90
N LEU A 76 2.34 1.59 -14.95
CA LEU A 76 2.32 0.76 -13.75
C LEU A 76 1.06 0.99 -12.91
N THR A 77 0.59 2.23 -12.78
CA THR A 77 -0.64 2.53 -12.04
C THR A 77 -1.85 1.78 -12.64
N GLU A 78 -2.02 1.84 -13.96
CA GLU A 78 -3.09 1.13 -14.68
C GLU A 78 -2.94 -0.40 -14.57
N ARG A 79 -1.70 -0.89 -14.64
CA ARG A 79 -1.40 -2.33 -14.52
C ARG A 79 -1.74 -2.86 -13.13
N VAL A 80 -1.46 -2.10 -12.08
CA VAL A 80 -1.84 -2.44 -10.70
C VAL A 80 -3.36 -2.46 -10.54
N GLU A 81 -4.07 -1.49 -11.10
CA GLU A 81 -5.54 -1.47 -11.07
C GLU A 81 -6.13 -2.71 -11.74
N GLU A 82 -5.69 -3.03 -12.96
CA GLU A 82 -6.16 -4.21 -13.69
C GLU A 82 -5.87 -5.50 -12.92
N PHE A 83 -4.63 -5.64 -12.42
CA PHE A 83 -4.17 -6.81 -11.69
C PHE A 83 -4.94 -7.04 -10.40
N VAL A 84 -5.11 -5.99 -9.59
CA VAL A 84 -5.80 -6.08 -8.30
C VAL A 84 -7.31 -6.25 -8.50
N ALA A 85 -7.92 -5.49 -9.42
CA ALA A 85 -9.36 -5.54 -9.62
C ALA A 85 -9.83 -6.84 -10.27
N ASN A 86 -9.07 -7.37 -11.24
CA ASN A 86 -9.49 -8.49 -12.09
C ASN A 86 -10.99 -8.44 -12.42
N ALA A 87 -11.46 -7.32 -12.95
CA ALA A 87 -12.90 -7.04 -13.11
C ALA A 87 -13.62 -8.07 -14.00
N LYS A 88 -12.89 -8.70 -14.92
CA LYS A 88 -13.44 -9.67 -15.88
C LYS A 88 -13.29 -11.13 -15.41
N ASN A 89 -12.74 -11.37 -14.22
CA ASN A 89 -12.37 -12.70 -13.73
C ASN A 89 -11.48 -13.49 -14.71
N ASP A 90 -10.49 -12.79 -15.29
CA ASP A 90 -9.52 -13.38 -16.20
C ASP A 90 -8.72 -14.47 -15.47
N PRO A 91 -8.58 -15.68 -16.05
CA PRO A 91 -7.84 -16.76 -15.43
C PRO A 91 -6.32 -16.50 -15.36
N SER A 92 -5.80 -15.54 -16.11
CA SER A 92 -4.39 -15.10 -16.04
C SER A 92 -4.12 -14.10 -14.90
N LEU A 93 -5.17 -13.52 -14.32
CA LEU A 93 -5.09 -12.54 -13.23
C LEU A 93 -5.47 -13.19 -11.87
N PRO A 94 -5.20 -12.51 -10.75
CA PRO A 94 -5.43 -13.05 -9.41
C PRO A 94 -6.86 -13.52 -9.16
N GLU A 95 -6.94 -14.64 -8.44
CA GLU A 95 -8.22 -15.14 -7.95
C GLU A 95 -8.82 -14.21 -6.90
N LYS A 96 -10.13 -14.10 -6.90
CA LYS A 96 -10.88 -13.44 -5.83
C LYS A 96 -11.49 -14.47 -4.89
N SER A 97 -11.66 -14.11 -3.63
CA SER A 97 -12.42 -14.90 -2.67
C SER A 97 -13.75 -14.24 -2.35
N ARG A 98 -14.76 -15.04 -2.03
CA ARG A 98 -16.03 -14.51 -1.51
C ARG A 98 -15.96 -14.45 -0.01
N ARG A 99 -16.15 -13.24 0.54
CA ARG A 99 -16.15 -12.98 1.99
C ARG A 99 -17.30 -12.06 2.35
N GLU A 100 -17.74 -12.18 3.58
CA GLU A 100 -18.64 -11.20 4.17
C GLU A 100 -17.79 -10.03 4.70
N VAL A 101 -18.07 -8.85 4.17
CA VAL A 101 -17.40 -7.60 4.55
C VAL A 101 -18.45 -6.65 5.13
N ASN A 102 -18.14 -6.06 6.28
CA ASN A 102 -19.05 -5.09 6.90
C ASN A 102 -19.45 -4.01 5.88
N LEU A 103 -20.70 -3.57 5.88
CA LEU A 103 -21.31 -2.61 4.96
C LEU A 103 -21.45 -3.06 3.50
N PHE A 104 -20.72 -4.08 3.04
CA PHE A 104 -20.82 -4.62 1.67
C PHE A 104 -21.59 -5.95 1.61
N GLY A 105 -21.73 -6.64 2.76
CA GLY A 105 -22.28 -8.00 2.81
C GLY A 105 -21.35 -9.02 2.13
N LEU A 106 -21.94 -10.05 1.50
CA LEU A 106 -21.17 -11.06 0.78
C LEU A 106 -20.69 -10.50 -0.56
N CYS A 107 -19.39 -10.23 -0.66
CA CYS A 107 -18.77 -9.65 -1.84
C CYS A 107 -17.49 -10.39 -2.25
N GLU A 108 -17.02 -10.11 -3.47
CA GLU A 108 -15.74 -10.59 -3.97
C GLU A 108 -14.63 -9.71 -3.45
N VAL A 109 -13.63 -10.34 -2.81
CA VAL A 109 -12.47 -9.68 -2.22
C VAL A 109 -11.22 -10.08 -2.98
N SER A 110 -10.41 -9.11 -3.34
CA SER A 110 -9.12 -9.33 -4.02
C SER A 110 -8.02 -9.58 -2.99
N ASP A 111 -8.02 -10.74 -2.34
CA ASP A 111 -7.10 -11.07 -1.23
C ASP A 111 -6.01 -12.08 -1.61
N LYS A 112 -5.97 -12.55 -2.85
CA LYS A 112 -4.99 -13.55 -3.30
C LYS A 112 -3.79 -12.96 -4.02
N HIS A 113 -3.90 -11.71 -4.51
CA HIS A 113 -2.81 -11.04 -5.20
C HIS A 113 -1.66 -10.67 -4.25
N VAL A 114 -0.44 -10.65 -4.79
CA VAL A 114 0.76 -10.12 -4.13
C VAL A 114 1.56 -9.32 -5.15
N ILE A 115 1.96 -8.11 -4.80
CA ILE A 115 2.91 -7.31 -5.58
C ILE A 115 4.29 -7.51 -4.95
N MET A 116 5.19 -8.12 -5.69
CA MET A 116 6.57 -8.38 -5.25
C MET A 116 7.47 -7.30 -5.83
N ILE A 117 8.23 -6.64 -4.97
CA ILE A 117 9.18 -5.59 -5.34
C ILE A 117 10.59 -6.14 -5.16
N GLU A 118 11.37 -6.10 -6.23
CA GLU A 118 12.79 -6.42 -6.26
C GLU A 118 13.53 -5.15 -6.71
N ALA A 119 14.26 -4.50 -5.81
CA ALA A 119 15.02 -3.30 -6.14
C ALA A 119 16.50 -3.55 -5.95
N ASP A 120 17.30 -3.20 -6.98
CA ASP A 120 18.75 -3.22 -6.89
C ASP A 120 19.22 -2.18 -5.87
N SER A 121 20.23 -2.51 -5.09
CA SER A 121 20.82 -1.63 -4.06
C SER A 121 21.39 -0.33 -4.64
N LYS A 122 21.70 -0.30 -5.94
CA LYS A 122 22.22 0.88 -6.67
C LYS A 122 21.11 1.73 -7.29
N ALA A 123 19.87 1.26 -7.26
CA ALA A 123 18.75 2.06 -7.73
C ALA A 123 18.60 3.34 -6.89
N THR A 124 18.20 4.43 -7.51
CA THR A 124 18.02 5.68 -6.78
C THR A 124 16.77 5.62 -5.92
N TYR A 125 16.84 6.27 -4.76
CA TYR A 125 15.68 6.40 -3.87
C TYR A 125 14.47 7.06 -4.57
N ASP A 126 14.72 8.03 -5.46
CA ASP A 126 13.67 8.71 -6.20
C ASP A 126 12.90 7.74 -7.14
N ALA A 127 13.61 6.90 -7.88
CA ALA A 127 12.98 5.90 -8.75
C ALA A 127 12.16 4.89 -7.95
N TYR A 128 12.71 4.41 -6.84
CA TYR A 128 12.01 3.52 -5.91
C TYR A 128 10.75 4.19 -5.34
N PHE A 129 10.85 5.44 -4.91
CA PHE A 129 9.72 6.20 -4.38
C PHE A 129 8.64 6.46 -5.43
N GLN A 130 9.02 6.76 -6.68
CA GLN A 130 8.06 6.92 -7.78
C GLN A 130 7.31 5.62 -8.09
N MET A 131 7.99 4.48 -8.07
CA MET A 131 7.37 3.16 -8.21
C MET A 131 6.36 2.90 -7.07
N GLN A 132 6.75 3.13 -5.82
CA GLN A 132 5.88 2.98 -4.66
C GLN A 132 4.63 3.87 -4.76
N ASN A 133 4.81 5.12 -5.19
CA ASN A 133 3.70 6.05 -5.41
C ASN A 133 2.76 5.59 -6.53
N ALA A 134 3.29 5.00 -7.61
CA ALA A 134 2.47 4.47 -8.69
C ALA A 134 1.58 3.32 -8.21
N ILE A 135 2.15 2.40 -7.40
CA ILE A 135 1.39 1.30 -6.78
C ILE A 135 0.29 1.87 -5.86
N ALA A 136 0.66 2.82 -5.00
CA ALA A 136 -0.29 3.44 -4.07
C ALA A 136 -1.44 4.14 -4.80
N ARG A 137 -1.15 4.84 -5.92
CA ARG A 137 -2.18 5.47 -6.77
C ARG A 137 -3.15 4.44 -7.33
N GLY A 138 -2.67 3.29 -7.82
CA GLY A 138 -3.53 2.23 -8.33
C GLY A 138 -4.53 1.74 -7.27
N TYR A 139 -4.05 1.44 -6.05
CA TYR A 139 -4.95 1.08 -4.96
C TYR A 139 -5.92 2.20 -4.57
N MET A 140 -5.44 3.45 -4.55
CA MET A 140 -6.27 4.60 -4.21
C MET A 140 -7.39 4.81 -5.25
N HIS A 141 -7.10 4.66 -6.54
CA HIS A 141 -8.10 4.76 -7.60
C HIS A 141 -9.18 3.68 -7.45
N LEU A 142 -8.80 2.41 -7.25
CA LEU A 142 -9.75 1.31 -7.04
C LEU A 142 -10.64 1.54 -5.82
N ARG A 143 -10.04 1.91 -4.70
CA ARG A 143 -10.77 2.18 -3.46
C ARG A 143 -11.68 3.40 -3.58
N ASN A 144 -11.23 4.46 -4.26
CA ASN A 144 -12.06 5.64 -4.50
C ASN A 144 -13.22 5.33 -5.45
N GLN A 145 -12.99 4.52 -6.49
CA GLN A 145 -14.03 4.08 -7.40
C GLN A 145 -15.09 3.26 -6.65
N LEU A 146 -14.69 2.31 -5.80
CA LEU A 146 -15.59 1.53 -4.97
C LEU A 146 -16.38 2.43 -4.00
N ALA A 147 -15.73 3.42 -3.37
CA ALA A 147 -16.38 4.39 -2.50
C ALA A 147 -17.47 5.19 -3.23
N MET A 148 -17.16 5.68 -4.43
CA MET A 148 -18.12 6.41 -5.25
C MET A 148 -19.30 5.53 -5.69
N GLN A 149 -19.05 4.28 -6.06
CA GLN A 149 -20.09 3.35 -6.50
C GLN A 149 -21.03 2.93 -5.37
N HIS A 150 -20.50 2.69 -4.18
CA HIS A 150 -21.27 2.14 -3.06
C HIS A 150 -21.83 3.21 -2.12
N PHE A 151 -21.06 4.25 -1.82
CA PHE A 151 -21.43 5.30 -0.86
C PHE A 151 -21.76 6.65 -1.51
N GLY A 152 -21.58 6.81 -2.84
CA GLY A 152 -21.85 8.04 -3.58
C GLY A 152 -20.93 9.21 -3.20
N ARG A 153 -19.80 8.95 -2.56
CA ARG A 153 -18.84 9.96 -2.10
C ARG A 153 -17.39 9.48 -2.22
N PRO A 154 -16.42 10.38 -2.39
CA PRO A 154 -15.02 10.01 -2.51
C PRO A 154 -14.49 9.41 -1.19
N LEU A 155 -13.46 8.57 -1.29
CA LEU A 155 -12.83 7.88 -0.16
C LEU A 155 -12.43 8.83 0.97
N THR A 156 -11.99 10.05 0.64
CA THR A 156 -11.60 11.08 1.61
C THR A 156 -12.76 11.56 2.50
N LYS A 157 -14.01 11.44 2.02
CA LYS A 157 -15.23 11.81 2.75
C LYS A 157 -15.92 10.61 3.40
N CYS A 158 -15.40 9.41 3.27
CA CYS A 158 -15.92 8.22 3.92
C CYS A 158 -15.60 8.21 5.42
N THR A 159 -16.49 7.60 6.21
CA THR A 159 -16.25 7.36 7.63
C THR A 159 -15.10 6.38 7.85
N PRO A 160 -14.51 6.30 9.05
CA PRO A 160 -13.47 5.32 9.34
C PRO A 160 -13.91 3.88 9.06
N GLU A 161 -15.13 3.52 9.45
CA GLU A 161 -15.71 2.19 9.23
C GLU A 161 -15.89 1.86 7.73
N GLU A 162 -16.35 2.84 6.93
CA GLU A 162 -16.48 2.68 5.48
C GLU A 162 -15.11 2.51 4.81
N ARG A 163 -14.10 3.26 5.25
CA ARG A 163 -12.73 3.12 4.74
C ARG A 163 -12.15 1.76 5.06
N GLU A 164 -12.35 1.26 6.27
CA GLU A 164 -11.91 -0.08 6.68
C GLU A 164 -12.58 -1.16 5.83
N ALA A 165 -13.88 -1.08 5.63
CA ALA A 165 -14.62 -2.00 4.77
C ALA A 165 -14.11 -1.99 3.32
N ILE A 166 -13.82 -0.81 2.75
CA ILE A 166 -13.22 -0.67 1.41
C ILE A 166 -11.82 -1.29 1.38
N GLN A 167 -11.01 -1.11 2.42
CA GLN A 167 -9.68 -1.71 2.50
C GLN A 167 -9.73 -3.24 2.60
N MET A 168 -10.78 -3.80 3.22
CA MET A 168 -10.99 -5.24 3.24
C MET A 168 -11.31 -5.81 1.85
N VAL A 169 -12.00 -5.05 0.99
CA VAL A 169 -12.29 -5.47 -0.39
C VAL A 169 -11.02 -5.44 -1.26
N TYR A 170 -10.21 -4.40 -1.13
CA TYR A 170 -8.93 -4.24 -1.83
C TYR A 170 -7.78 -4.10 -0.82
N PRO A 171 -7.36 -5.20 -0.16
CA PRO A 171 -6.25 -5.16 0.78
C PRO A 171 -4.94 -4.91 0.03
N GLN A 172 -4.09 -4.05 0.57
CA GLN A 172 -2.78 -3.79 0.00
C GLN A 172 -1.81 -4.91 0.41
N ARG A 173 -1.36 -5.70 -0.55
CA ARG A 173 -0.46 -6.84 -0.34
C ARG A 173 0.80 -6.64 -1.16
N ILE A 174 1.81 -6.08 -0.51
CA ILE A 174 3.11 -5.79 -1.09
C ILE A 174 4.16 -6.57 -0.29
N SER A 175 5.02 -7.28 -1.00
CA SER A 175 6.20 -7.94 -0.46
C SER A 175 7.43 -7.28 -1.04
N ASP A 176 8.28 -6.74 -0.18
CA ASP A 176 9.53 -6.10 -0.55
C ASP A 176 10.66 -7.11 -0.32
N ARG A 177 11.36 -7.46 -1.40
CA ARG A 177 12.55 -8.29 -1.35
C ARG A 177 13.74 -7.39 -1.67
N SER A 178 14.31 -6.75 -0.65
CA SER A 178 15.64 -6.15 -0.79
C SER A 178 16.64 -7.30 -0.92
N GLU A 179 17.46 -7.30 -1.97
CA GLU A 179 18.65 -8.15 -2.00
C GLU A 179 19.58 -7.68 -0.87
N THR A 180 19.48 -8.34 0.27
CA THR A 180 20.53 -8.29 1.26
C THR A 180 21.69 -9.04 0.62
N GLU A 181 22.81 -8.34 0.36
CA GLU A 181 24.06 -8.98 -0.01
C GLU A 181 24.30 -10.13 0.98
N GLU A 182 24.19 -11.38 0.52
CA GLU A 182 24.80 -12.49 1.19
C GLU A 182 26.31 -12.23 1.14
N GLY A 183 26.80 -11.55 2.19
CA GLY A 183 28.20 -11.39 2.45
C GLY A 183 28.82 -12.77 2.54
N GLY A 184 29.60 -13.13 1.53
CA GLY A 184 30.39 -14.33 1.51
C GLY A 184 31.29 -14.38 2.73
N GLU A 185 31.12 -15.37 3.55
CA GLU A 185 32.15 -15.90 4.44
C GLU A 185 33.07 -16.77 3.59
N GLN A 186 34.31 -16.30 3.47
CA GLN A 186 35.47 -17.16 3.23
C GLN A 186 36.20 -17.39 4.55
#